data_80ac6144279f4b517927c05906a6ea01
#
_entry.id   80ac6144279f4b517927c05906a6ea01
#
_cell.length_a   1.000
_cell.length_b   1.000
_cell.length_c   1.000
_cell.angle_alpha   90.00
_cell.angle_beta   90.00
_cell.angle_gamma   90.00
#
_symmetry.space_group_name_H-M   'P 1'
#
loop_
_entity.id
_entity.type
_entity.pdbx_description
1 polymer ?
#
loop_
_entity_poly.entity_id
_entity_poly.type
_entity_poly.pdbx_seq_one_letter_code
_entity_poly.pdbx_strand_id
1 'polypeptide(L)'
;MNVPCKYGKRADIALAFALSFSSTVFAVKTLQEKGELNATYATLAIGILVMQDIFAVVFLTVSTGKVPEWYAIGLFALPLLRPLFYKLLDKVGHGEMLVLFGIFFALVVGAGLFELVGMKPDLGALILGMMLAGHRKASELSKSLFNMKELFLVCFFLNIGLSASLSLTGIALALLFIVLLPIKGLLYFLTINHFKFRVRTSLLASLSLFNYSEFGLIVGGLAYKMGWMPSDMLAAIAVAVSLSFIISAPLNRLGHKIYQHSGKWLQETAAEKLNQRDQLINPGHAQVLILGMGRIGTGAYDELRARYGKISLGIEIREEAAQQHRSEGRNVISGDATDPDFWERILDTGHVKLVLLAMPHHQGNQTALEQLQRRNYKGQIAAIAEYPDQLEGLLESGVDAAFNIYSEAGSGFARHVCKQLEPQFTSIK
;
A
#
# COMPACT_ATOMS: atom_id res chain seq x y z
N MET A 1 13.36 -1.82 45.90
CA MET A 1 12.42 -0.73 45.59
C MET A 1 11.15 -1.38 45.06
N ASN A 2 10.21 -1.74 45.98
CA ASN A 2 8.95 -2.35 45.61
C ASN A 2 8.02 -1.24 45.10
N VAL A 3 7.84 -1.14 43.79
CA VAL A 3 6.75 -0.37 43.20
C VAL A 3 5.50 -1.21 43.43
N PRO A 4 4.56 -0.80 44.32
CA PRO A 4 3.33 -1.56 44.50
C PRO A 4 2.54 -1.48 43.22
N CYS A 5 2.19 -2.63 42.65
CA CYS A 5 1.26 -2.82 41.54
C CYS A 5 -0.13 -2.32 41.99
N LYS A 6 -0.31 -0.98 41.97
CA LYS A 6 -1.54 -0.31 42.45
C LYS A 6 -2.69 -0.41 41.44
N TYR A 7 -2.35 -0.83 40.18
CA TYR A 7 -3.26 -0.94 39.09
C TYR A 7 -3.34 -2.41 38.66
N GLY A 8 -4.53 -3.00 38.78
CA GLY A 8 -4.73 -4.44 38.58
C GLY A 8 -4.56 -4.88 37.12
N LYS A 9 -4.65 -6.19 36.86
CA LYS A 9 -4.52 -6.86 35.54
C LYS A 9 -5.19 -6.14 34.36
N ARG A 10 -6.23 -5.33 34.60
CA ARG A 10 -6.92 -4.54 33.56
C ARG A 10 -6.05 -3.41 32.99
N ALA A 11 -5.25 -2.76 33.87
CA ALA A 11 -4.32 -1.72 33.43
C ALA A 11 -3.20 -2.31 32.56
N ASP A 12 -2.64 -3.44 32.97
CA ASP A 12 -1.55 -4.11 32.24
C ASP A 12 -2.01 -4.56 30.85
N ILE A 13 -3.21 -5.14 30.76
CA ILE A 13 -3.81 -5.56 29.49
C ILE A 13 -4.08 -4.35 28.59
N ALA A 14 -4.66 -3.27 29.14
CA ALA A 14 -4.94 -2.06 28.37
C ALA A 14 -3.66 -1.40 27.86
N LEU A 15 -2.61 -1.37 28.68
CA LEU A 15 -1.30 -0.83 28.29
C LEU A 15 -0.63 -1.69 27.20
N ALA A 16 -0.59 -3.02 27.40
CA ALA A 16 -0.01 -3.93 26.41
C ALA A 16 -0.74 -3.82 25.07
N PHE A 17 -2.08 -3.72 25.11
CA PHE A 17 -2.90 -3.52 23.93
C PHE A 17 -2.63 -2.17 23.29
N ALA A 18 -2.56 -1.08 24.05
CA ALA A 18 -2.24 0.26 23.54
C ALA A 18 -0.88 0.31 22.84
N LEU A 19 0.16 -0.33 23.39
CA LEU A 19 1.50 -0.37 22.82
C LEU A 19 1.63 -1.35 21.64
N SER A 20 0.67 -2.25 21.43
CA SER A 20 0.70 -3.18 20.30
C SER A 20 0.40 -2.52 18.96
N PHE A 21 -0.34 -1.42 18.94
CA PHE A 21 -0.70 -0.71 17.71
C PHE A 21 0.49 -0.03 17.05
N SER A 22 0.48 -0.03 15.71
CA SER A 22 1.42 0.73 14.87
C SER A 22 0.67 1.78 14.05
N SER A 23 1.30 2.90 13.73
CA SER A 23 0.65 4.01 13.04
C SER A 23 0.53 3.75 11.54
N THR A 24 -0.71 3.70 11.07
CA THR A 24 -1.07 3.61 9.65
C THR A 24 -0.59 4.85 8.89
N VAL A 25 -0.74 6.04 9.48
CA VAL A 25 -0.35 7.31 8.87
C VAL A 25 1.15 7.36 8.62
N PHE A 26 1.94 7.03 9.63
CA PHE A 26 3.40 7.02 9.54
C PHE A 26 3.88 6.02 8.47
N ALA A 27 3.37 4.79 8.50
CA ALA A 27 3.78 3.74 7.58
C ALA A 27 3.43 4.10 6.12
N VAL A 28 2.17 4.48 5.84
CA VAL A 28 1.72 4.84 4.49
C VAL A 28 2.50 6.03 3.94
N LYS A 29 2.71 7.10 4.75
CA LYS A 29 3.47 8.27 4.33
C LYS A 29 4.93 7.92 3.98
N THR A 30 5.59 7.14 4.84
CA THR A 30 6.98 6.71 4.60
C THR A 30 7.10 5.84 3.35
N LEU A 31 6.15 4.92 3.12
CA LEU A 31 6.11 4.08 1.92
C LEU A 31 5.81 4.89 0.65
N GLN A 32 4.95 5.89 0.75
CA GLN A 32 4.62 6.81 -0.33
C GLN A 32 5.83 7.69 -0.72
N GLU A 33 6.57 8.23 0.26
CA GLU A 33 7.80 9.00 0.02
C GLU A 33 8.89 8.17 -0.67
N LYS A 34 8.92 6.86 -0.41
CA LYS A 34 9.82 5.91 -1.08
C LYS A 34 9.36 5.48 -2.47
N GLY A 35 8.08 5.68 -2.81
CA GLY A 35 7.44 5.13 -4.01
C GLY A 35 7.26 3.61 -3.96
N GLU A 36 7.12 3.03 -2.76
CA GLU A 36 7.10 1.58 -2.53
C GLU A 36 5.74 1.07 -2.00
N LEU A 37 4.66 1.84 -2.19
CA LEU A 37 3.32 1.45 -1.71
C LEU A 37 2.84 0.11 -2.26
N ASN A 38 3.23 -0.24 -3.47
CA ASN A 38 2.83 -1.48 -4.14
C ASN A 38 3.76 -2.66 -3.83
N ALA A 39 4.86 -2.44 -3.11
CA ALA A 39 5.78 -3.50 -2.73
C ALA A 39 5.09 -4.56 -1.86
N THR A 40 5.50 -5.83 -1.99
CA THR A 40 4.92 -6.95 -1.23
C THR A 40 4.95 -6.69 0.27
N TYR A 41 6.07 -6.20 0.79
CA TYR A 41 6.22 -5.89 2.21
C TYR A 41 5.32 -4.72 2.66
N ALA A 42 5.11 -3.73 1.78
CA ALA A 42 4.25 -2.58 2.05
C ALA A 42 2.77 -3.01 2.11
N THR A 43 2.31 -3.79 1.13
CA THR A 43 0.96 -4.35 1.10
C THR A 43 0.68 -5.21 2.34
N LEU A 44 1.67 -6.02 2.77
CA LEU A 44 1.57 -6.82 3.98
C LEU A 44 1.49 -5.93 5.23
N ALA A 45 2.36 -4.94 5.37
CA ALA A 45 2.35 -4.01 6.49
C ALA A 45 1.03 -3.24 6.59
N ILE A 46 0.54 -2.69 5.47
CA ILE A 46 -0.75 -1.98 5.40
C ILE A 46 -1.90 -2.93 5.78
N GLY A 47 -1.89 -4.17 5.30
CA GLY A 47 -2.90 -5.17 5.67
C GLY A 47 -2.94 -5.43 7.18
N ILE A 48 -1.77 -5.57 7.83
CA ILE A 48 -1.66 -5.72 9.29
C ILE A 48 -2.21 -4.46 10.00
N LEU A 49 -1.86 -3.27 9.54
CA LEU A 49 -2.32 -2.01 10.12
C LEU A 49 -3.84 -1.85 10.02
N VAL A 50 -4.44 -2.16 8.87
CA VAL A 50 -5.90 -2.15 8.70
C VAL A 50 -6.58 -3.12 9.67
N MET A 51 -6.03 -4.32 9.86
CA MET A 51 -6.56 -5.26 10.85
C MET A 51 -6.42 -4.73 12.28
N GLN A 52 -5.32 -4.07 12.62
CA GLN A 52 -5.17 -3.41 13.93
C GLN A 52 -6.24 -2.31 14.13
N ASP A 53 -6.49 -1.48 13.13
CA ASP A 53 -7.52 -0.43 13.19
C ASP A 53 -8.92 -1.05 13.45
N ILE A 54 -9.24 -2.17 12.79
CA ILE A 54 -10.49 -2.91 13.05
C ILE A 54 -10.55 -3.42 14.50
N PHE A 55 -9.46 -4.03 14.99
CA PHE A 55 -9.40 -4.50 16.38
C PHE A 55 -9.51 -3.35 17.39
N ALA A 56 -8.92 -2.19 17.09
CA ALA A 56 -9.06 -1.00 17.93
C ALA A 56 -10.51 -0.58 18.06
N VAL A 57 -11.24 -0.49 16.94
CA VAL A 57 -12.66 -0.11 16.92
C VAL A 57 -13.52 -1.14 17.67
N VAL A 58 -13.29 -2.43 17.46
CA VAL A 58 -14.00 -3.50 18.19
C VAL A 58 -13.73 -3.39 19.69
N PHE A 59 -12.48 -3.22 20.11
CA PHE A 59 -12.12 -3.05 21.50
C PHE A 59 -12.81 -1.83 22.12
N LEU A 60 -12.78 -0.69 21.45
CA LEU A 60 -13.43 0.52 21.93
C LEU A 60 -14.94 0.34 22.04
N THR A 61 -15.57 -0.39 21.15
CA THR A 61 -17.01 -0.68 21.18
C THR A 61 -17.38 -1.56 22.39
N VAL A 62 -16.65 -2.66 22.56
CA VAL A 62 -16.88 -3.61 23.65
C VAL A 62 -16.59 -2.98 25.01
N SER A 63 -15.51 -2.20 25.13
CA SER A 63 -15.07 -1.61 26.40
C SER A 63 -16.02 -0.55 26.94
N THR A 64 -16.82 0.10 26.09
CA THR A 64 -17.79 1.12 26.54
C THR A 64 -19.08 0.55 27.12
N GLY A 65 -19.30 -0.76 26.97
CA GLY A 65 -20.49 -1.43 27.54
C GLY A 65 -21.84 -0.92 27.01
N LYS A 66 -21.84 -0.11 25.96
CA LYS A 66 -23.07 0.33 25.31
C LYS A 66 -23.70 -0.87 24.61
N VAL A 67 -24.85 -1.30 25.04
CA VAL A 67 -25.66 -2.32 24.38
C VAL A 67 -26.42 -1.62 23.25
N PRO A 68 -26.30 -2.09 22.00
CA PRO A 68 -27.09 -1.54 20.91
C PRO A 68 -28.57 -1.63 21.19
N GLU A 69 -29.30 -0.60 20.85
CA GLU A 69 -30.77 -0.61 20.92
C GLU A 69 -31.32 -1.63 19.92
N TRP A 70 -32.52 -2.16 20.17
CA TRP A 70 -33.10 -3.22 19.33
C TRP A 70 -33.25 -2.86 17.86
N TYR A 71 -33.44 -1.58 17.56
CA TYR A 71 -33.51 -1.07 16.20
C TYR A 71 -32.16 -0.97 15.48
N ALA A 72 -31.05 -1.25 16.17
CA ALA A 72 -29.74 -1.40 15.54
C ALA A 72 -29.71 -2.53 14.48
N ILE A 73 -30.66 -3.48 14.53
CA ILE A 73 -30.86 -4.50 13.50
C ILE A 73 -31.08 -3.84 12.12
N GLY A 74 -31.67 -2.64 12.07
CA GLY A 74 -31.83 -1.87 10.83
C GLY A 74 -30.52 -1.53 10.12
N LEU A 75 -29.39 -1.49 10.83
CA LEU A 75 -28.07 -1.25 10.23
C LEU A 75 -27.63 -2.38 9.28
N PHE A 76 -28.15 -3.60 9.43
CA PHE A 76 -27.90 -4.69 8.49
C PHE A 76 -28.50 -4.42 7.10
N ALA A 77 -29.41 -3.46 6.98
CA ALA A 77 -29.93 -3.01 5.71
C ALA A 77 -29.02 -1.99 5.00
N LEU A 78 -27.99 -1.44 5.65
CA LEU A 78 -27.04 -0.49 5.04
C LEU A 78 -26.42 -0.98 3.73
N PRO A 79 -25.99 -2.25 3.58
CA PRO A 79 -25.44 -2.75 2.31
C PRO A 79 -26.40 -2.64 1.15
N LEU A 80 -27.72 -2.69 1.37
CA LEU A 80 -28.76 -2.51 0.35
C LEU A 80 -28.78 -1.06 -0.19
N LEU A 81 -28.32 -0.08 0.61
CA LEU A 81 -28.23 1.32 0.22
C LEU A 81 -26.97 1.65 -0.59
N ARG A 82 -26.05 0.69 -0.77
CA ARG A 82 -24.81 0.88 -1.54
C ARG A 82 -25.03 1.49 -2.93
N PRO A 83 -26.00 1.04 -3.75
CA PRO A 83 -26.24 1.66 -5.06
C PRO A 83 -26.72 3.11 -4.97
N LEU A 84 -27.43 3.47 -3.91
CA LEU A 84 -27.85 4.85 -3.65
C LEU A 84 -26.62 5.72 -3.33
N PHE A 85 -25.73 5.25 -2.47
CA PHE A 85 -24.51 5.96 -2.10
C PHE A 85 -23.57 6.15 -3.29
N TYR A 86 -23.49 5.18 -4.18
CA TYR A 86 -22.73 5.27 -5.42
C TYR A 86 -23.30 6.36 -6.35
N LYS A 87 -24.63 6.39 -6.54
CA LYS A 87 -25.29 7.44 -7.34
C LYS A 87 -25.09 8.84 -6.74
N LEU A 88 -25.12 8.95 -5.41
CA LEU A 88 -24.83 10.22 -4.73
C LEU A 88 -23.39 10.65 -4.98
N LEU A 89 -22.42 9.76 -4.80
CA LEU A 89 -21.00 10.04 -5.03
C LEU A 89 -20.71 10.41 -6.49
N ASP A 90 -21.42 9.80 -7.45
CA ASP A 90 -21.29 10.17 -8.88
C ASP A 90 -21.75 11.61 -9.15
N LYS A 91 -22.80 12.07 -8.47
CA LYS A 91 -23.39 13.42 -8.66
C LYS A 91 -22.55 14.53 -8.02
N VAL A 92 -21.75 14.23 -7.02
CA VAL A 92 -20.99 15.23 -6.24
C VAL A 92 -19.90 15.94 -7.07
N GLY A 93 -19.48 15.38 -8.20
CA GLY A 93 -18.39 15.97 -8.99
C GLY A 93 -17.01 15.70 -8.41
N HIS A 94 -16.12 16.70 -8.46
CA HIS A 94 -14.70 16.64 -8.06
C HIS A 94 -14.34 17.82 -7.15
N GLY A 95 -13.15 17.78 -6.55
CA GLY A 95 -12.61 18.90 -5.77
C GLY A 95 -13.29 19.09 -4.41
N GLU A 96 -13.63 20.35 -4.09
CA GLU A 96 -14.14 20.75 -2.77
C GLU A 96 -15.45 20.08 -2.37
N MET A 97 -16.36 19.89 -3.33
CA MET A 97 -17.64 19.21 -3.10
C MET A 97 -17.45 17.75 -2.69
N LEU A 98 -16.41 17.10 -3.20
CA LEU A 98 -16.06 15.74 -2.83
C LEU A 98 -15.56 15.65 -1.38
N VAL A 99 -14.77 16.64 -0.93
CA VAL A 99 -14.31 16.75 0.47
C VAL A 99 -15.50 16.94 1.41
N LEU A 100 -16.38 17.92 1.08
CA LEU A 100 -17.57 18.20 1.89
C LEU A 100 -18.51 16.99 1.98
N PHE A 101 -18.71 16.30 0.85
CA PHE A 101 -19.47 15.05 0.83
C PHE A 101 -18.85 14.01 1.74
N GLY A 102 -17.52 13.81 1.70
CA GLY A 102 -16.83 12.84 2.53
C GLY A 102 -16.97 13.13 4.01
N ILE A 103 -16.80 14.39 4.42
CA ILE A 103 -16.98 14.83 5.81
C ILE A 103 -18.43 14.63 6.26
N PHE A 104 -19.39 15.11 5.47
CA PHE A 104 -20.81 14.93 5.78
C PHE A 104 -21.18 13.46 5.89
N PHE A 105 -20.74 12.66 4.94
CA PHE A 105 -21.04 11.23 4.89
C PHE A 105 -20.42 10.45 6.05
N ALA A 106 -19.19 10.78 6.44
CA ALA A 106 -18.54 10.13 7.57
C ALA A 106 -19.12 10.59 8.93
N LEU A 107 -19.27 11.91 9.15
CA LEU A 107 -19.61 12.44 10.45
C LEU A 107 -21.14 12.50 10.69
N VAL A 108 -21.90 12.93 9.70
CA VAL A 108 -23.37 13.10 9.87
C VAL A 108 -24.08 11.78 9.60
N VAL A 109 -23.81 11.15 8.45
CA VAL A 109 -24.50 9.91 8.08
C VAL A 109 -23.89 8.72 8.85
N GLY A 110 -22.59 8.54 8.82
CA GLY A 110 -21.91 7.41 9.46
C GLY A 110 -21.96 7.48 10.98
N ALA A 111 -21.31 8.47 11.54
CA ALA A 111 -21.24 8.63 12.98
C ALA A 111 -22.63 8.89 13.60
N GLY A 112 -23.45 9.77 12.99
CA GLY A 112 -24.76 10.13 13.50
C GLY A 112 -25.74 8.95 13.53
N LEU A 113 -25.84 8.14 12.46
CA LEU A 113 -26.69 6.96 12.43
C LEU A 113 -26.32 5.94 13.52
N PHE A 114 -25.03 5.72 13.74
CA PHE A 114 -24.57 4.77 14.74
C PHE A 114 -24.78 5.28 16.17
N GLU A 115 -24.61 6.58 16.38
CA GLU A 115 -24.89 7.20 17.66
C GLU A 115 -26.38 7.12 18.03
N LEU A 116 -27.26 7.35 17.04
CA LEU A 116 -28.73 7.23 17.23
C LEU A 116 -29.17 5.83 17.68
N VAL A 117 -28.47 4.77 17.23
CA VAL A 117 -28.78 3.39 17.62
C VAL A 117 -27.99 2.93 18.86
N GLY A 118 -27.34 3.85 19.57
CA GLY A 118 -26.57 3.56 20.77
C GLY A 118 -25.21 2.89 20.53
N MET A 119 -24.75 2.87 19.28
CA MET A 119 -23.44 2.33 18.90
C MET A 119 -22.38 3.43 18.82
N LYS A 120 -21.11 3.04 18.70
CA LYS A 120 -20.03 4.01 18.57
C LYS A 120 -20.04 4.70 17.20
N PRO A 121 -19.92 6.04 17.16
CA PRO A 121 -19.85 6.83 15.92
C PRO A 121 -18.72 6.40 14.98
N ASP A 122 -17.56 6.06 15.54
CA ASP A 122 -16.36 5.66 14.78
C ASP A 122 -16.61 4.43 13.91
N LEU A 123 -17.38 3.46 14.43
CA LEU A 123 -17.76 2.26 13.69
C LEU A 123 -18.65 2.60 12.49
N GLY A 124 -19.54 3.58 12.62
CA GLY A 124 -20.41 4.04 11.54
C GLY A 124 -19.62 4.66 10.40
N ALA A 125 -18.70 5.55 10.70
CA ALA A 125 -17.83 6.15 9.71
C ALA A 125 -16.98 5.11 8.97
N LEU A 126 -16.44 4.12 9.71
CA LEU A 126 -15.66 3.02 9.13
C LEU A 126 -16.49 2.16 8.17
N ILE A 127 -17.68 1.72 8.59
CA ILE A 127 -18.55 0.86 7.77
C ILE A 127 -18.98 1.58 6.50
N LEU A 128 -19.39 2.86 6.59
CA LEU A 128 -19.75 3.63 5.41
C LEU A 128 -18.56 3.86 4.48
N GLY A 129 -17.36 4.09 5.02
CA GLY A 129 -16.14 4.18 4.23
C GLY A 129 -15.83 2.89 3.47
N MET A 130 -15.97 1.73 4.12
CA MET A 130 -15.81 0.42 3.48
C MET A 130 -16.85 0.18 2.37
N MET A 131 -18.09 0.65 2.56
CA MET A 131 -19.12 0.53 1.54
C MET A 131 -18.81 1.34 0.28
N LEU A 132 -18.15 2.48 0.41
CA LEU A 132 -17.72 3.32 -0.72
C LEU A 132 -16.43 2.84 -1.39
N ALA A 133 -15.64 1.98 -0.74
CA ALA A 133 -14.30 1.57 -1.20
C ALA A 133 -14.27 0.95 -2.61
N GLY A 134 -15.36 0.30 -3.05
CA GLY A 134 -15.47 -0.28 -4.39
C GLY A 134 -15.86 0.70 -5.51
N HIS A 135 -16.03 2.00 -5.22
CA HIS A 135 -16.40 2.99 -6.23
C HIS A 135 -15.17 3.58 -6.93
N ARG A 136 -15.28 3.92 -8.24
CA ARG A 136 -14.16 4.49 -9.02
C ARG A 136 -13.61 5.80 -8.45
N LYS A 137 -14.42 6.63 -7.79
CA LYS A 137 -14.02 7.87 -7.11
C LYS A 137 -13.50 7.65 -5.67
N ALA A 138 -13.51 6.42 -5.16
CA ALA A 138 -13.11 6.15 -3.77
C ALA A 138 -11.66 6.57 -3.49
N SER A 139 -10.76 6.37 -4.44
CA SER A 139 -9.37 6.78 -4.31
C SER A 139 -9.20 8.31 -4.22
N GLU A 140 -9.96 9.06 -5.04
CA GLU A 140 -9.95 10.53 -5.02
C GLU A 140 -10.53 11.06 -3.70
N LEU A 141 -11.69 10.51 -3.28
CA LEU A 141 -12.30 10.82 -1.99
C LEU A 141 -11.35 10.56 -0.81
N SER A 142 -10.71 9.39 -0.81
CA SER A 142 -9.76 9.01 0.22
C SER A 142 -8.56 9.98 0.28
N LYS A 143 -7.97 10.33 -0.87
CA LYS A 143 -6.86 11.31 -0.94
C LYS A 143 -7.26 12.68 -0.42
N SER A 144 -8.48 13.15 -0.77
CA SER A 144 -8.99 14.44 -0.34
C SER A 144 -9.21 14.50 1.18
N LEU A 145 -9.76 13.44 1.77
CA LEU A 145 -9.97 13.33 3.22
C LEU A 145 -8.66 13.09 3.98
N PHE A 146 -7.65 12.53 3.34
CA PHE A 146 -6.36 12.26 3.98
C PHE A 146 -5.67 13.54 4.46
N ASN A 147 -5.72 14.61 3.67
CA ASN A 147 -5.15 15.91 4.04
C ASN A 147 -5.86 16.52 5.27
N MET A 148 -7.20 16.38 5.33
CA MET A 148 -7.98 16.81 6.49
C MET A 148 -7.65 15.99 7.75
N LYS A 149 -7.49 14.68 7.59
CA LYS A 149 -7.05 13.78 8.69
C LYS A 149 -5.71 14.23 9.27
N GLU A 150 -4.73 14.61 8.44
CA GLU A 150 -3.43 15.10 8.92
C GLU A 150 -3.57 16.35 9.79
N LEU A 151 -4.41 17.30 9.39
CA LEU A 151 -4.68 18.50 10.17
C LEU A 151 -5.28 18.16 11.56
N PHE A 152 -6.31 17.34 11.58
CA PHE A 152 -6.94 16.90 12.85
C PHE A 152 -5.97 16.11 13.73
N LEU A 153 -5.10 15.29 13.14
CA LEU A 153 -4.10 14.54 13.86
C LEU A 153 -3.08 15.48 14.54
N VAL A 154 -2.62 16.51 13.85
CA VAL A 154 -1.73 17.52 14.44
C VAL A 154 -2.42 18.23 15.60
N CYS A 155 -3.67 18.66 15.44
CA CYS A 155 -4.45 19.30 16.52
C CYS A 155 -4.63 18.34 17.72
N PHE A 156 -4.87 17.06 17.46
CA PHE A 156 -5.01 16.04 18.50
C PHE A 156 -3.72 15.87 19.31
N PHE A 157 -2.57 15.74 18.64
CA PHE A 157 -1.27 15.63 19.33
C PHE A 157 -0.91 16.89 20.10
N LEU A 158 -1.18 18.08 19.53
CA LEU A 158 -0.98 19.34 20.25
C LEU A 158 -1.84 19.42 21.50
N ASN A 159 -3.11 19.04 21.43
CA ASN A 159 -4.00 19.05 22.58
C ASN A 159 -3.51 18.10 23.69
N ILE A 160 -3.04 16.90 23.34
CA ILE A 160 -2.46 15.97 24.32
C ILE A 160 -1.16 16.55 24.90
N GLY A 161 -0.27 17.08 24.05
CA GLY A 161 1.01 17.66 24.49
C GLY A 161 0.83 18.84 25.45
N LEU A 162 -0.15 19.71 25.19
CA LEU A 162 -0.48 20.86 26.04
C LEU A 162 -1.20 20.47 27.33
N SER A 163 -1.95 19.38 27.31
CA SER A 163 -2.72 18.90 28.48
C SER A 163 -1.90 17.99 29.39
N ALA A 164 -0.78 17.46 28.92
CA ALA A 164 0.05 16.52 29.67
C ALA A 164 1.02 17.26 30.58
N SER A 165 0.89 17.09 31.88
CA SER A 165 1.93 17.44 32.85
C SER A 165 3.04 16.38 32.79
N LEU A 166 4.20 16.72 32.22
CA LEU A 166 5.35 15.83 32.17
C LEU A 166 5.97 15.70 33.56
N SER A 167 5.72 14.58 34.23
CA SER A 167 6.42 14.20 35.47
C SER A 167 7.71 13.43 35.14
N LEU A 168 8.65 13.42 36.07
CA LEU A 168 9.89 12.65 35.93
C LEU A 168 9.59 11.14 35.74
N THR A 169 8.56 10.64 36.41
CA THR A 169 8.04 9.28 36.28
C THR A 169 7.47 9.01 34.90
N GLY A 170 6.73 9.96 34.32
CA GLY A 170 6.21 9.86 32.96
C GLY A 170 7.30 9.78 31.91
N ILE A 171 8.37 10.56 32.05
CA ILE A 171 9.54 10.51 31.15
C ILE A 171 10.25 9.16 31.27
N ALA A 172 10.48 8.67 32.49
CA ALA A 172 11.11 7.37 32.70
C ALA A 172 10.31 6.21 32.08
N LEU A 173 8.97 6.24 32.20
CA LEU A 173 8.08 5.28 31.56
C LEU A 173 8.12 5.39 30.03
N ALA A 174 8.14 6.61 29.47
CA ALA A 174 8.25 6.81 28.03
C ALA A 174 9.56 6.20 27.49
N LEU A 175 10.67 6.41 28.16
CA LEU A 175 11.96 5.80 27.79
C LEU A 175 11.91 4.27 27.88
N LEU A 176 11.25 3.72 28.90
CA LEU A 176 11.03 2.27 29.00
C LEU A 176 10.22 1.75 27.80
N PHE A 177 9.17 2.45 27.37
CA PHE A 177 8.38 2.06 26.19
C PHE A 177 9.23 2.11 24.91
N ILE A 178 10.12 3.09 24.77
CA ILE A 178 11.06 3.14 23.65
C ILE A 178 12.02 1.97 23.66
N VAL A 179 12.51 1.52 24.83
CA VAL A 179 13.34 0.32 24.94
C VAL A 179 12.58 -0.96 24.57
N LEU A 180 11.26 -0.99 24.71
CA LEU A 180 10.43 -2.12 24.28
C LEU A 180 10.17 -2.13 22.75
N LEU A 181 10.38 -1.02 22.06
CA LEU A 181 10.11 -0.91 20.62
C LEU A 181 10.91 -1.91 19.76
N PRO A 182 12.23 -2.16 19.99
CA PRO A 182 12.98 -3.20 19.31
C PRO A 182 12.40 -4.61 19.50
N ILE A 183 11.87 -4.90 20.69
CA ILE A 183 11.23 -6.19 20.97
C ILE A 183 9.95 -6.33 20.13
N LYS A 184 9.16 -5.28 20.01
CA LYS A 184 7.99 -5.23 19.13
C LYS A 184 8.38 -5.47 17.67
N GLY A 185 9.41 -4.78 17.17
CA GLY A 185 9.92 -4.98 15.81
C GLY A 185 10.41 -6.41 15.56
N LEU A 186 11.11 -6.99 16.53
CA LEU A 186 11.56 -8.39 16.46
C LEU A 186 10.37 -9.36 16.42
N LEU A 187 9.34 -9.14 17.23
CA LEU A 187 8.15 -9.98 17.23
C LEU A 187 7.43 -9.93 15.87
N TYR A 188 7.30 -8.76 15.24
CA TYR A 188 6.77 -8.67 13.89
C TYR A 188 7.63 -9.42 12.89
N PHE A 189 8.94 -9.22 12.94
CA PHE A 189 9.87 -9.93 12.06
C PHE A 189 9.72 -11.46 12.18
N LEU A 190 9.74 -11.98 13.41
CA LEU A 190 9.61 -13.41 13.66
C LEU A 190 8.24 -13.94 13.20
N THR A 191 7.17 -13.20 13.46
CA THR A 191 5.81 -13.58 13.06
C THR A 191 5.68 -13.64 11.54
N ILE A 192 6.11 -12.60 10.82
CA ILE A 192 6.05 -12.53 9.37
C ILE A 192 6.92 -13.63 8.74
N ASN A 193 8.14 -13.82 9.24
CA ASN A 193 9.03 -14.87 8.78
C ASN A 193 8.46 -16.28 9.03
N HIS A 194 7.72 -16.49 10.13
CA HIS A 194 7.03 -17.75 10.42
C HIS A 194 5.98 -18.08 9.34
N PHE A 195 5.31 -17.08 8.76
CA PHE A 195 4.39 -17.25 7.63
C PHE A 195 5.10 -17.43 6.28
N LYS A 196 6.41 -17.74 6.30
CA LYS A 196 7.19 -18.10 5.11
C LYS A 196 7.34 -16.97 4.09
N PHE A 197 7.34 -15.73 4.54
CA PHE A 197 7.80 -14.62 3.71
C PHE A 197 9.33 -14.58 3.69
N ARG A 198 9.91 -13.99 2.64
CA ARG A 198 11.36 -13.77 2.56
C ARG A 198 11.85 -12.92 3.73
N VAL A 199 13.08 -13.13 4.14
CA VAL A 199 13.74 -12.34 5.20
C VAL A 199 13.66 -10.85 4.89
N ARG A 200 13.86 -10.46 3.63
CA ARG A 200 13.75 -9.07 3.19
C ARG A 200 12.34 -8.50 3.42
N THR A 201 11.32 -9.19 2.96
CA THR A 201 9.92 -8.80 3.14
C THR A 201 9.57 -8.70 4.62
N SER A 202 9.99 -9.68 5.42
CA SER A 202 9.78 -9.71 6.87
C SER A 202 10.46 -8.55 7.59
N LEU A 203 11.70 -8.22 7.21
CA LEU A 203 12.45 -7.13 7.81
C LEU A 203 11.87 -5.76 7.44
N LEU A 204 11.60 -5.50 6.16
CA LEU A 204 11.08 -4.22 5.70
C LEU A 204 9.66 -3.97 6.20
N ALA A 205 8.79 -5.00 6.24
CA ALA A 205 7.47 -4.91 6.83
C ALA A 205 7.55 -4.62 8.34
N SER A 206 8.43 -5.32 9.08
CA SER A 206 8.60 -5.08 10.51
C SER A 206 9.15 -3.67 10.81
N LEU A 207 10.04 -3.13 9.98
CA LEU A 207 10.51 -1.75 10.09
C LEU A 207 9.39 -0.73 9.82
N SER A 208 8.49 -1.02 8.88
CA SER A 208 7.31 -0.18 8.63
C SER A 208 6.34 -0.16 9.82
N LEU A 209 6.27 -1.27 10.57
CA LEU A 209 5.47 -1.42 11.79
C LEU A 209 6.22 -1.01 13.07
N PHE A 210 7.47 -0.57 12.97
CA PHE A 210 8.37 -0.23 14.07
C PHE A 210 8.10 1.17 14.62
N ASN A 211 6.89 1.38 15.11
CA ASN A 211 6.42 2.62 15.73
C ASN A 211 5.22 2.33 16.64
N TYR A 212 4.84 3.30 17.43
CA TYR A 212 3.58 3.28 18.18
C TYR A 212 2.51 4.09 17.44
N SER A 213 1.22 3.86 17.76
CA SER A 213 0.09 4.48 17.09
C SER A 213 -0.65 5.47 17.98
N GLU A 214 -1.29 6.43 17.35
CA GLU A 214 -2.32 7.28 17.92
C GLU A 214 -3.48 6.47 18.54
N PHE A 215 -3.79 5.29 18.01
CA PHE A 215 -4.79 4.39 18.62
C PHE A 215 -4.37 3.93 20.01
N GLY A 216 -3.08 3.79 20.27
CA GLY A 216 -2.56 3.54 21.62
C GLY A 216 -2.93 4.65 22.60
N LEU A 217 -2.91 5.91 22.16
CA LEU A 217 -3.37 7.05 22.97
C LEU A 217 -4.88 7.05 23.21
N ILE A 218 -5.67 6.66 22.19
CA ILE A 218 -7.13 6.57 22.34
C ILE A 218 -7.49 5.48 23.35
N VAL A 219 -6.87 4.31 23.25
CA VAL A 219 -7.05 3.20 24.20
C VAL A 219 -6.58 3.60 25.60
N GLY A 220 -5.40 4.23 25.70
CA GLY A 220 -4.87 4.77 26.96
C GLY A 220 -5.77 5.82 27.57
N GLY A 221 -6.31 6.74 26.77
CA GLY A 221 -7.26 7.76 27.20
C GLY A 221 -8.57 7.18 27.74
N LEU A 222 -9.07 6.10 27.12
CA LEU A 222 -10.22 5.37 27.62
C LEU A 222 -9.91 4.68 28.97
N ALA A 223 -8.77 4.01 29.06
CA ALA A 223 -8.32 3.36 30.30
C ALA A 223 -8.12 4.36 31.45
N TYR A 224 -7.61 5.56 31.13
CA TYR A 224 -7.52 6.67 32.09
C TYR A 224 -8.91 7.13 32.56
N LYS A 225 -9.85 7.36 31.64
CA LYS A 225 -11.23 7.74 31.99
C LYS A 225 -11.96 6.69 32.83
N MET A 226 -11.63 5.43 32.64
CA MET A 226 -12.16 4.32 33.43
C MET A 226 -11.45 4.13 34.79
N GLY A 227 -10.44 4.96 35.08
CA GLY A 227 -9.65 4.85 36.32
C GLY A 227 -8.72 3.64 36.37
N TRP A 228 -8.44 3.00 35.22
CA TRP A 228 -7.55 1.84 35.14
C TRP A 228 -6.08 2.25 35.13
N MET A 229 -5.76 3.42 34.58
CA MET A 229 -4.38 3.91 34.53
C MET A 229 -4.26 5.37 34.99
N PRO A 230 -3.09 5.79 35.54
CA PRO A 230 -2.83 7.17 35.94
C PRO A 230 -2.55 8.08 34.75
N SER A 231 -2.68 9.39 34.96
CA SER A 231 -2.36 10.43 33.98
C SER A 231 -0.91 10.36 33.48
N ASP A 232 0.04 10.07 34.35
CA ASP A 232 1.47 9.95 34.00
C ASP A 232 1.74 8.86 32.98
N MET A 233 1.00 7.76 33.04
CA MET A 233 1.12 6.67 32.06
C MET A 233 0.55 7.05 30.70
N LEU A 234 -0.56 7.80 30.66
CA LEU A 234 -1.10 8.34 29.42
C LEU A 234 -0.12 9.34 28.78
N ALA A 235 0.46 10.24 29.58
CA ALA A 235 1.49 11.16 29.13
C ALA A 235 2.73 10.43 28.60
N ALA A 236 3.15 9.36 29.27
CA ALA A 236 4.26 8.50 28.84
C ALA A 236 3.98 7.84 27.48
N ILE A 237 2.76 7.35 27.22
CA ILE A 237 2.37 6.81 25.92
C ILE A 237 2.47 7.91 24.83
N ALA A 238 2.00 9.14 25.11
CA ALA A 238 2.05 10.23 24.16
C ALA A 238 3.49 10.58 23.75
N VAL A 239 4.37 10.69 24.73
CA VAL A 239 5.80 10.94 24.50
C VAL A 239 6.44 9.77 23.73
N ALA A 240 6.13 8.52 24.10
CA ALA A 240 6.66 7.34 23.44
C ALA A 240 6.21 7.25 21.97
N VAL A 241 4.95 7.58 21.65
CA VAL A 241 4.45 7.65 20.26
C VAL A 241 5.27 8.66 19.46
N SER A 242 5.45 9.88 19.97
CA SER A 242 6.22 10.94 19.29
C SER A 242 7.69 10.56 19.08
N LEU A 243 8.35 10.04 20.12
CA LEU A 243 9.73 9.57 20.02
C LEU A 243 9.88 8.39 19.08
N SER A 244 8.88 7.48 19.05
CA SER A 244 8.90 6.33 18.14
C SER A 244 8.93 6.75 16.67
N PHE A 245 8.24 7.83 16.29
CA PHE A 245 8.28 8.36 14.92
C PHE A 245 9.65 8.92 14.57
N ILE A 246 10.27 9.66 15.51
CA ILE A 246 11.62 10.22 15.31
C ILE A 246 12.64 9.11 15.08
N ILE A 247 12.53 7.98 15.80
CA ILE A 247 13.44 6.84 15.66
C ILE A 247 13.13 6.03 14.41
N SER A 248 11.85 5.82 14.11
CA SER A 248 11.42 4.94 13.02
C SER A 248 11.65 5.57 11.64
N ALA A 249 11.61 6.90 11.50
CA ALA A 249 11.79 7.57 10.21
C ALA A 249 13.18 7.25 9.59
N PRO A 250 14.33 7.46 10.27
CA PRO A 250 15.62 7.10 9.71
C PRO A 250 15.79 5.60 9.53
N LEU A 251 15.27 4.76 10.43
CA LEU A 251 15.36 3.30 10.29
C LEU A 251 14.63 2.81 9.04
N ASN A 252 13.45 3.35 8.76
CA ASN A 252 12.72 3.05 7.54
C ASN A 252 13.47 3.51 6.28
N ARG A 253 14.07 4.73 6.28
CA ARG A 253 14.87 5.20 5.14
C ARG A 253 16.09 4.32 4.89
N LEU A 254 16.70 3.81 5.94
CA LEU A 254 17.86 2.93 5.87
C LEU A 254 17.52 1.44 5.72
N GLY A 255 16.23 1.07 5.66
CA GLY A 255 15.77 -0.31 5.69
C GLY A 255 16.45 -1.23 4.67
N HIS A 256 16.61 -0.77 3.42
CA HIS A 256 17.34 -1.53 2.39
C HIS A 256 18.82 -1.71 2.71
N LYS A 257 19.50 -0.69 3.26
CA LYS A 257 20.90 -0.81 3.69
C LYS A 257 21.04 -1.74 4.88
N ILE A 258 20.09 -1.69 5.82
CA ILE A 258 20.05 -2.61 6.97
C ILE A 258 19.92 -4.05 6.46
N TYR A 259 19.01 -4.31 5.50
CA TYR A 259 18.88 -5.64 4.90
C TYR A 259 20.17 -6.09 4.21
N GLN A 260 20.79 -5.25 3.38
CA GLN A 260 22.05 -5.58 2.70
C GLN A 260 23.19 -5.97 3.66
N HIS A 261 23.21 -5.35 4.85
CA HIS A 261 24.22 -5.64 5.86
C HIS A 261 23.87 -6.86 6.72
N SER A 262 22.63 -6.95 7.18
CA SER A 262 22.15 -8.01 8.09
C SER A 262 21.63 -9.26 7.38
N GLY A 263 21.18 -9.15 6.12
CA GLY A 263 20.64 -10.26 5.35
C GLY A 263 21.62 -11.43 5.18
N LYS A 264 22.93 -11.14 5.18
CA LYS A 264 23.99 -12.17 5.15
C LYS A 264 24.01 -13.08 6.37
N TRP A 265 23.44 -12.66 7.49
CA TRP A 265 23.41 -13.40 8.77
C TRP A 265 22.09 -14.11 9.01
N LEU A 266 21.07 -13.77 8.22
CA LEU A 266 19.73 -14.32 8.36
C LEU A 266 19.55 -15.45 7.34
N GLN A 267 19.17 -16.64 7.81
CA GLN A 267 18.89 -17.77 6.93
C GLN A 267 17.62 -17.52 6.15
N GLU A 268 17.73 -17.45 4.83
CA GLU A 268 16.55 -17.35 3.97
C GLU A 268 15.75 -18.66 3.96
N THR A 269 14.44 -18.52 3.95
CA THR A 269 13.54 -19.66 3.76
C THR A 269 13.76 -20.24 2.36
N ALA A 270 13.88 -21.57 2.26
CA ALA A 270 14.05 -22.25 0.97
C ALA A 270 12.94 -21.82 -0.01
N ALA A 271 13.30 -21.52 -1.28
CA ALA A 271 12.42 -20.98 -2.30
C ALA A 271 11.12 -21.76 -2.49
N GLU A 272 11.18 -23.09 -2.35
CA GLU A 272 10.04 -24.00 -2.47
C GLU A 272 8.99 -23.84 -1.33
N LYS A 273 9.43 -23.32 -0.17
CA LYS A 273 8.59 -23.15 1.02
C LYS A 273 8.08 -21.74 1.20
N LEU A 274 8.47 -20.80 0.32
CA LEU A 274 8.05 -19.41 0.41
C LEU A 274 6.55 -19.26 0.13
N ASN A 275 5.95 -18.25 0.75
CA ASN A 275 4.59 -17.83 0.48
C ASN A 275 4.43 -17.51 -1.02
N GLN A 276 3.30 -17.92 -1.64
CA GLN A 276 3.05 -17.72 -3.07
C GLN A 276 3.24 -16.27 -3.54
N ARG A 277 2.89 -15.31 -2.69
CA ARG A 277 3.03 -13.87 -2.99
C ARG A 277 4.47 -13.37 -2.98
N ASP A 278 5.40 -14.15 -2.42
CA ASP A 278 6.79 -13.75 -2.22
C ASP A 278 7.78 -14.75 -2.85
N GLN A 279 7.29 -15.65 -3.71
CA GLN A 279 8.13 -16.60 -4.43
C GLN A 279 9.04 -15.89 -5.43
N LEU A 280 10.25 -16.43 -5.60
CA LEU A 280 11.16 -16.00 -6.65
C LEU A 280 10.55 -16.30 -8.01
N ILE A 281 10.62 -15.32 -8.89
CA ILE A 281 10.13 -15.43 -10.25
C ILE A 281 11.28 -15.96 -11.11
N ASN A 282 11.13 -17.21 -11.58
CA ASN A 282 12.08 -17.77 -12.52
C ASN A 282 11.63 -17.43 -13.95
N PRO A 283 12.31 -16.53 -14.66
CA PRO A 283 11.99 -16.21 -16.05
C PRO A 283 12.37 -17.33 -17.03
N GLY A 284 12.96 -18.42 -16.54
CA GLY A 284 13.45 -19.49 -17.39
C GLY A 284 14.53 -19.00 -18.35
N HIS A 285 14.39 -19.35 -19.63
CA HIS A 285 15.30 -18.91 -20.71
C HIS A 285 14.80 -17.64 -21.40
N ALA A 286 13.91 -16.86 -20.81
CA ALA A 286 13.39 -15.64 -21.42
C ALA A 286 14.50 -14.59 -21.58
N GLN A 287 14.67 -14.14 -22.83
CA GLN A 287 15.60 -13.06 -23.17
C GLN A 287 14.86 -11.73 -23.33
N VAL A 288 13.56 -11.75 -23.50
CA VAL A 288 12.70 -10.58 -23.64
C VAL A 288 11.64 -10.56 -22.54
N LEU A 289 11.56 -9.44 -21.83
CA LEU A 289 10.50 -9.15 -20.88
C LEU A 289 9.51 -8.16 -21.48
N ILE A 290 8.21 -8.47 -21.36
CA ILE A 290 7.13 -7.57 -21.84
C ILE A 290 6.30 -7.16 -20.65
N LEU A 291 6.32 -5.88 -20.29
CA LEU A 291 5.59 -5.31 -19.17
C LEU A 291 4.25 -4.75 -19.62
N GLY A 292 3.16 -5.37 -19.16
CA GLY A 292 1.80 -5.06 -19.59
C GLY A 292 1.37 -5.93 -20.77
N MET A 293 0.60 -6.96 -20.47
CA MET A 293 0.04 -7.90 -21.47
C MET A 293 -1.36 -7.47 -21.96
N GLY A 294 -1.55 -6.15 -22.14
CA GLY A 294 -2.69 -5.60 -22.84
C GLY A 294 -2.61 -5.83 -24.36
N ARG A 295 -3.41 -5.09 -25.14
CA ARG A 295 -3.49 -5.26 -26.61
C ARG A 295 -2.13 -5.16 -27.30
N ILE A 296 -1.32 -4.19 -26.90
CA ILE A 296 0.00 -3.94 -27.53
C ILE A 296 1.01 -4.99 -27.08
N GLY A 297 1.11 -5.23 -25.75
CA GLY A 297 2.04 -6.24 -25.23
C GLY A 297 1.74 -7.65 -25.74
N THR A 298 0.48 -8.01 -25.87
CA THR A 298 0.08 -9.31 -26.48
C THR A 298 0.48 -9.39 -27.94
N GLY A 299 0.26 -8.33 -28.72
CA GLY A 299 0.69 -8.28 -30.12
C GLY A 299 2.21 -8.38 -30.27
N ALA A 300 2.97 -7.67 -29.44
CA ALA A 300 4.43 -7.76 -29.41
C ALA A 300 4.91 -9.17 -29.01
N TYR A 301 4.26 -9.79 -28.00
CA TYR A 301 4.57 -11.14 -27.58
C TYR A 301 4.39 -12.16 -28.72
N ASP A 302 3.24 -12.11 -29.40
CA ASP A 302 2.89 -13.06 -30.45
C ASP A 302 3.81 -12.90 -31.66
N GLU A 303 4.17 -11.65 -32.04
CA GLU A 303 5.12 -11.37 -33.13
C GLU A 303 6.54 -11.85 -32.80
N LEU A 304 7.02 -11.60 -31.57
CA LEU A 304 8.33 -12.09 -31.12
C LEU A 304 8.36 -13.62 -31.07
N ARG A 305 7.27 -14.24 -30.62
CA ARG A 305 7.15 -15.69 -30.59
C ARG A 305 7.16 -16.30 -32.01
N ALA A 306 6.52 -15.65 -32.97
CA ALA A 306 6.51 -16.09 -34.36
C ALA A 306 7.90 -16.02 -35.02
N ARG A 307 8.67 -14.97 -34.70
CA ARG A 307 10.01 -14.74 -35.29
C ARG A 307 11.13 -15.51 -34.58
N TYR A 308 11.11 -15.54 -33.25
CA TYR A 308 12.24 -15.99 -32.43
C TYR A 308 11.92 -17.16 -31.51
N GLY A 309 10.68 -17.65 -31.53
CA GLY A 309 10.27 -18.76 -30.69
C GLY A 309 9.94 -18.34 -29.23
N LYS A 310 10.14 -19.25 -28.28
CA LYS A 310 9.74 -19.06 -26.87
C LYS A 310 10.79 -18.29 -26.06
N ILE A 311 11.15 -17.11 -26.49
CA ILE A 311 12.16 -16.28 -25.81
C ILE A 311 11.54 -15.18 -24.91
N SER A 312 10.22 -15.00 -24.94
CA SER A 312 9.53 -13.90 -24.27
C SER A 312 8.84 -14.36 -23.00
N LEU A 313 8.84 -13.50 -21.99
CA LEU A 313 8.05 -13.59 -20.78
C LEU A 313 7.18 -12.33 -20.65
N GLY A 314 5.88 -12.52 -20.58
CA GLY A 314 4.93 -11.43 -20.32
C GLY A 314 4.68 -11.23 -18.83
N ILE A 315 4.55 -9.98 -18.41
CA ILE A 315 4.21 -9.58 -17.05
C ILE A 315 2.87 -8.85 -17.08
N GLU A 316 1.92 -9.34 -16.30
CA GLU A 316 0.59 -8.75 -16.15
C GLU A 316 0.25 -8.59 -14.67
N ILE A 317 -0.27 -7.42 -14.30
CA ILE A 317 -0.57 -7.14 -12.89
C ILE A 317 -1.76 -7.94 -12.36
N ARG A 318 -2.75 -8.21 -13.22
CA ARG A 318 -3.97 -8.94 -12.84
C ARG A 318 -3.77 -10.44 -13.03
N GLU A 319 -3.93 -11.20 -11.95
CA GLU A 319 -3.75 -12.66 -11.98
C GLU A 319 -4.73 -13.35 -12.95
N GLU A 320 -6.00 -12.88 -13.00
CA GLU A 320 -7.01 -13.45 -13.91
C GLU A 320 -6.59 -13.29 -15.38
N ALA A 321 -6.07 -12.11 -15.74
CA ALA A 321 -5.58 -11.86 -17.10
C ALA A 321 -4.31 -12.68 -17.40
N ALA A 322 -3.39 -12.79 -16.45
CA ALA A 322 -2.20 -13.63 -16.58
C ALA A 322 -2.59 -15.10 -16.79
N GLN A 323 -3.59 -15.60 -16.06
CA GLN A 323 -4.09 -16.96 -16.19
C GLN A 323 -4.75 -17.19 -17.55
N GLN A 324 -5.51 -16.22 -18.07
CA GLN A 324 -6.07 -16.29 -19.42
C GLN A 324 -4.96 -16.44 -20.47
N HIS A 325 -3.93 -15.60 -20.43
CA HIS A 325 -2.79 -15.69 -21.34
C HIS A 325 -2.07 -17.04 -21.25
N ARG A 326 -1.92 -17.61 -20.04
CA ARG A 326 -1.35 -18.94 -19.86
C ARG A 326 -2.22 -20.03 -20.52
N SER A 327 -3.55 -19.93 -20.41
CA SER A 327 -4.49 -20.87 -21.06
C SER A 327 -4.41 -20.78 -22.60
N GLU A 328 -4.03 -19.64 -23.15
CA GLU A 328 -3.76 -19.41 -24.57
C GLU A 328 -2.32 -19.84 -24.99
N GLY A 329 -1.58 -20.46 -24.08
CA GLY A 329 -0.24 -21.00 -24.33
C GLY A 329 0.88 -19.96 -24.35
N ARG A 330 0.66 -18.76 -23.81
CA ARG A 330 1.70 -17.73 -23.62
C ARG A 330 2.40 -17.91 -22.28
N ASN A 331 3.69 -17.63 -22.24
CA ASN A 331 4.45 -17.62 -21.00
C ASN A 331 4.27 -16.24 -20.31
N VAL A 332 3.27 -16.18 -19.42
CA VAL A 332 2.90 -14.95 -18.71
C VAL A 332 2.79 -15.23 -17.22
N ILE A 333 3.37 -14.35 -16.43
CA ILE A 333 3.29 -14.39 -14.97
C ILE A 333 2.58 -13.13 -14.44
N SER A 334 1.96 -13.26 -13.27
CA SER A 334 1.44 -12.11 -12.56
C SER A 334 2.57 -11.39 -11.81
N GLY A 335 2.63 -10.07 -11.96
CA GLY A 335 3.62 -9.24 -11.29
C GLY A 335 3.36 -7.77 -11.53
N ASP A 336 3.81 -6.94 -10.60
CA ASP A 336 3.75 -5.48 -10.71
C ASP A 336 5.13 -4.94 -11.09
N ALA A 337 5.27 -4.46 -12.30
CA ALA A 337 6.52 -3.89 -12.81
C ALA A 337 6.89 -2.54 -12.12
N THR A 338 5.99 -1.94 -11.36
CA THR A 338 6.27 -0.75 -10.55
C THR A 338 6.83 -1.12 -9.17
N ASP A 339 6.72 -2.40 -8.77
CA ASP A 339 7.24 -2.91 -7.49
C ASP A 339 8.77 -3.14 -7.57
N PRO A 340 9.57 -2.48 -6.71
CA PRO A 340 11.00 -2.75 -6.62
C PRO A 340 11.36 -4.21 -6.33
N ASP A 341 10.54 -4.92 -5.54
CA ASP A 341 10.75 -6.33 -5.22
C ASP A 341 10.63 -7.25 -6.43
N PHE A 342 9.71 -6.91 -7.34
CA PHE A 342 9.54 -7.66 -8.57
C PHE A 342 10.85 -7.75 -9.38
N TRP A 343 11.54 -6.62 -9.52
CA TRP A 343 12.79 -6.54 -10.26
C TRP A 343 13.94 -7.30 -9.61
N GLU A 344 14.02 -7.33 -8.27
CA GLU A 344 15.03 -8.14 -7.57
C GLU A 344 14.82 -9.64 -7.80
N ARG A 345 13.59 -10.05 -8.02
CA ARG A 345 13.27 -11.45 -8.28
C ARG A 345 13.58 -11.91 -9.71
N ILE A 346 13.48 -10.99 -10.68
CA ILE A 346 13.65 -11.31 -12.10
C ILE A 346 15.06 -11.05 -12.63
N LEU A 347 15.67 -9.95 -12.29
CA LEU A 347 16.94 -9.52 -12.89
C LEU A 347 18.17 -10.26 -12.40
N ASP A 348 18.12 -10.97 -11.30
CA ASP A 348 19.23 -11.78 -10.78
C ASP A 348 19.64 -12.94 -11.70
N THR A 349 18.86 -13.22 -12.73
CA THR A 349 19.16 -14.33 -13.67
C THR A 349 20.09 -13.96 -14.84
N GLY A 350 20.37 -12.68 -15.07
CA GLY A 350 21.33 -12.20 -16.10
C GLY A 350 20.99 -12.51 -17.56
N HIS A 351 19.83 -13.17 -17.83
CA HIS A 351 19.47 -13.64 -19.17
C HIS A 351 18.61 -12.66 -19.98
N VAL A 352 17.97 -11.69 -19.32
CA VAL A 352 17.09 -10.72 -19.99
C VAL A 352 17.93 -9.69 -20.73
N LYS A 353 17.75 -9.61 -22.04
CA LYS A 353 18.48 -8.69 -22.93
C LYS A 353 17.66 -7.48 -23.36
N LEU A 354 16.34 -7.64 -23.41
CA LEU A 354 15.40 -6.61 -23.86
C LEU A 354 14.20 -6.53 -22.92
N VAL A 355 13.82 -5.32 -22.56
CA VAL A 355 12.59 -5.03 -21.81
C VAL A 355 11.69 -4.14 -22.66
N LEU A 356 10.45 -4.59 -22.90
CA LEU A 356 9.40 -3.82 -23.57
C LEU A 356 8.44 -3.24 -22.56
N LEU A 357 8.39 -1.91 -22.44
CA LEU A 357 7.46 -1.18 -21.60
C LEU A 357 6.17 -0.94 -22.39
N ALA A 358 5.19 -1.82 -22.23
CA ALA A 358 3.93 -1.84 -22.98
C ALA A 358 2.69 -1.64 -22.09
N MET A 359 2.87 -1.02 -20.92
CA MET A 359 1.78 -0.71 -20.02
C MET A 359 0.89 0.41 -20.55
N PRO A 360 -0.44 0.37 -20.28
CA PRO A 360 -1.38 1.34 -20.84
C PRO A 360 -1.20 2.76 -20.30
N HIS A 361 -0.58 2.93 -19.14
CA HIS A 361 -0.38 4.23 -18.50
C HIS A 361 1.07 4.65 -18.57
N HIS A 362 1.33 5.82 -19.13
CA HIS A 362 2.68 6.40 -19.28
C HIS A 362 3.46 6.42 -17.95
N GLN A 363 2.80 6.79 -16.85
CA GLN A 363 3.43 6.81 -15.52
C GLN A 363 3.91 5.43 -15.06
N GLY A 364 3.22 4.35 -15.43
CA GLY A 364 3.67 2.98 -15.17
C GLY A 364 4.97 2.67 -15.91
N ASN A 365 5.04 3.02 -17.18
CA ASN A 365 6.25 2.85 -18.01
C ASN A 365 7.43 3.67 -17.44
N GLN A 366 7.20 4.92 -17.02
CA GLN A 366 8.22 5.74 -16.37
C GLN A 366 8.72 5.12 -15.06
N THR A 367 7.81 4.68 -14.18
CA THR A 367 8.19 4.07 -12.91
C THR A 367 9.00 2.79 -13.13
N ALA A 368 8.61 1.95 -14.08
CA ALA A 368 9.37 0.74 -14.41
C ALA A 368 10.76 1.08 -15.00
N LEU A 369 10.86 2.12 -15.83
CA LEU A 369 12.14 2.63 -16.35
C LEU A 369 13.05 3.08 -15.20
N GLU A 370 12.54 3.87 -14.24
CA GLU A 370 13.29 4.28 -13.06
C GLU A 370 13.81 3.09 -12.24
N GLN A 371 13.01 2.03 -12.10
CA GLN A 371 13.42 0.81 -11.39
C GLN A 371 14.57 0.11 -12.12
N LEU A 372 14.52 0.01 -13.45
CA LEU A 372 15.59 -0.55 -14.28
C LEU A 372 16.88 0.25 -14.15
N GLN A 373 16.78 1.59 -14.18
CA GLN A 373 17.93 2.49 -14.06
C GLN A 373 18.59 2.42 -12.68
N ARG A 374 17.80 2.45 -11.61
CA ARG A 374 18.30 2.31 -10.23
C ARG A 374 19.10 1.03 -10.02
N ARG A 375 18.84 -0.01 -10.82
CA ARG A 375 19.51 -1.31 -10.75
C ARG A 375 20.64 -1.47 -11.78
N ASN A 376 20.97 -0.40 -12.50
CA ASN A 376 21.98 -0.43 -13.54
C ASN A 376 21.73 -1.55 -14.57
N TYR A 377 20.47 -1.76 -14.99
CA TYR A 377 20.17 -2.72 -16.04
C TYR A 377 20.95 -2.37 -17.32
N LYS A 378 21.60 -3.37 -17.93
CA LYS A 378 22.50 -3.19 -19.07
C LYS A 378 21.92 -3.65 -20.40
N GLY A 379 20.74 -4.27 -20.38
CA GLY A 379 20.05 -4.66 -21.60
C GLY A 379 19.34 -3.48 -22.26
N GLN A 380 18.74 -3.71 -23.39
CA GLN A 380 17.98 -2.71 -24.14
C GLN A 380 16.59 -2.51 -23.55
N ILE A 381 16.09 -1.28 -23.65
CA ILE A 381 14.76 -0.90 -23.19
C ILE A 381 14.02 -0.23 -24.33
N ALA A 382 12.85 -0.76 -24.69
CA ALA A 382 11.95 -0.11 -25.64
C ALA A 382 10.61 0.21 -24.95
N ALA A 383 10.00 1.33 -25.31
CA ALA A 383 8.78 1.82 -24.69
C ALA A 383 7.75 2.30 -25.70
N ILE A 384 6.47 2.23 -25.32
CA ILE A 384 5.38 2.84 -26.08
C ILE A 384 4.98 4.17 -25.45
N ALA A 385 4.56 5.12 -26.29
CA ALA A 385 3.99 6.40 -25.91
C ALA A 385 2.68 6.65 -26.65
N GLU A 386 1.72 7.30 -26.00
CA GLU A 386 0.47 7.75 -26.63
C GLU A 386 0.65 9.10 -27.34
N TYR A 387 1.43 10.00 -26.74
CA TYR A 387 1.61 11.37 -27.18
C TYR A 387 3.08 11.66 -27.55
N PRO A 388 3.34 12.63 -28.45
CA PRO A 388 4.70 12.97 -28.87
C PRO A 388 5.61 13.47 -27.74
N ASP A 389 5.08 14.25 -26.81
CA ASP A 389 5.80 14.74 -25.62
C ASP A 389 6.24 13.62 -24.70
N GLN A 390 5.41 12.58 -24.53
CA GLN A 390 5.76 11.38 -23.78
C GLN A 390 6.89 10.59 -24.45
N LEU A 391 6.89 10.54 -25.80
CA LEU A 391 7.93 9.86 -26.57
C LEU A 391 9.28 10.55 -26.37
N GLU A 392 9.33 11.89 -26.49
CA GLU A 392 10.55 12.67 -26.25
C GLU A 392 11.04 12.47 -24.80
N GLY A 393 10.16 12.56 -23.81
CA GLY A 393 10.50 12.35 -22.40
C GLY A 393 11.06 10.96 -22.10
N LEU A 394 10.56 9.89 -22.75
CA LEU A 394 11.08 8.55 -22.59
C LEU A 394 12.47 8.40 -23.20
N LEU A 395 12.72 8.97 -24.40
CA LEU A 395 14.03 8.97 -25.04
C LEU A 395 15.06 9.76 -24.21
N GLU A 396 14.70 10.94 -23.72
CA GLU A 396 15.55 11.74 -22.84
C GLU A 396 15.85 11.01 -21.51
N SER A 397 14.90 10.19 -21.04
CA SER A 397 15.06 9.37 -19.84
C SER A 397 15.88 8.09 -20.10
N GLY A 398 16.46 7.89 -21.29
CA GLY A 398 17.41 6.79 -21.58
C GLY A 398 16.77 5.48 -22.04
N VAL A 399 15.61 5.54 -22.68
CA VAL A 399 15.02 4.42 -23.41
C VAL A 399 15.73 4.31 -24.77
N ASP A 400 16.16 3.10 -25.17
CA ASP A 400 16.88 2.89 -26.44
C ASP A 400 16.01 3.07 -27.68
N ALA A 401 14.70 2.74 -27.55
CA ALA A 401 13.71 2.93 -28.61
C ALA A 401 12.34 3.26 -28.04
N ALA A 402 11.70 4.29 -28.55
CA ALA A 402 10.33 4.65 -28.18
C ALA A 402 9.44 4.79 -29.42
N PHE A 403 8.19 4.32 -29.32
CA PHE A 403 7.25 4.29 -30.44
C PHE A 403 5.93 4.96 -30.05
N ASN A 404 5.47 5.89 -30.89
CA ASN A 404 4.14 6.45 -30.75
C ASN A 404 3.11 5.49 -31.34
N ILE A 405 2.18 5.01 -30.45
CA ILE A 405 1.20 3.98 -30.79
C ILE A 405 0.32 4.39 -31.97
N TYR A 406 -0.17 5.63 -31.97
CA TYR A 406 -1.13 6.10 -32.96
C TYR A 406 -0.44 6.39 -34.31
N SER A 407 0.74 6.93 -34.29
CA SER A 407 1.51 7.19 -35.51
C SER A 407 1.89 5.89 -36.25
N GLU A 408 2.37 4.88 -35.47
CA GLU A 408 2.71 3.57 -36.01
C GLU A 408 1.50 2.78 -36.47
N ALA A 409 0.38 2.83 -35.71
CA ALA A 409 -0.86 2.21 -36.11
C ALA A 409 -1.40 2.84 -37.42
N GLY A 410 -1.36 4.16 -37.54
CA GLY A 410 -1.80 4.89 -38.72
C GLY A 410 -0.94 4.54 -39.98
N SER A 411 0.36 4.58 -39.85
CA SER A 411 1.28 4.23 -40.96
C SER A 411 1.22 2.75 -41.30
N GLY A 412 1.07 1.88 -40.32
CA GLY A 412 0.84 0.44 -40.49
C GLY A 412 -0.46 0.14 -41.23
N PHE A 413 -1.56 0.80 -40.83
CA PHE A 413 -2.83 0.71 -41.51
C PHE A 413 -2.75 1.16 -42.96
N ALA A 414 -2.16 2.33 -43.21
CA ALA A 414 -1.97 2.83 -44.59
C ALA A 414 -1.18 1.86 -45.46
N ARG A 415 -0.05 1.35 -44.96
CA ARG A 415 0.76 0.32 -45.64
C ARG A 415 -0.04 -0.94 -45.95
N HIS A 416 -0.86 -1.40 -45.02
CA HIS A 416 -1.69 -2.62 -45.18
C HIS A 416 -2.75 -2.40 -46.26
N VAL A 417 -3.46 -1.27 -46.23
CA VAL A 417 -4.48 -0.88 -47.21
C VAL A 417 -3.88 -0.79 -48.60
N CYS A 418 -2.74 -0.08 -48.74
CA CYS A 418 -2.06 0.06 -50.03
C CYS A 418 -1.63 -1.29 -50.61
N LYS A 419 -1.17 -2.21 -49.75
CA LYS A 419 -0.78 -3.56 -50.16
C LYS A 419 -1.95 -4.45 -50.57
N GLN A 420 -3.13 -4.33 -49.92
CA GLN A 420 -4.29 -5.16 -50.24
C GLN A 420 -5.17 -4.64 -51.33
N LEU A 421 -5.31 -3.33 -51.44
CA LEU A 421 -6.30 -2.70 -52.35
C LEU A 421 -5.61 -2.19 -53.65
N GLU A 422 -4.25 -2.16 -53.75
CA GLU A 422 -3.49 -1.64 -54.85
C GLU A 422 -4.12 -0.35 -55.48
N PRO A 423 -4.39 0.68 -54.65
CA PRO A 423 -5.07 1.85 -55.16
C PRO A 423 -4.22 2.54 -56.24
N GLN A 424 -4.82 2.82 -57.39
CA GLN A 424 -4.16 3.57 -58.44
C GLN A 424 -4.06 5.05 -58.03
N PHE A 425 -2.98 5.40 -57.35
CA PHE A 425 -2.70 6.78 -57.00
C PHE A 425 -1.87 7.43 -58.11
N THR A 426 -2.30 8.60 -58.58
CA THR A 426 -1.48 9.44 -59.46
C THR A 426 -0.44 10.10 -58.58
N SER A 427 0.85 9.88 -58.92
CA SER A 427 1.95 10.55 -58.23
C SER A 427 1.84 12.05 -58.47
N ILE A 428 1.58 12.81 -57.39
CA ILE A 428 1.71 14.26 -57.39
C ILE A 428 3.21 14.56 -57.42
N LYS A 429 3.69 15.12 -58.53
CA LYS A 429 5.08 15.61 -58.71
C LYS A 429 5.25 16.90 -57.93
#